data_8f3e0ca49f06098acdb0880a55749f30
#
_entry.id   8f3e0ca49f06098acdb0880a55749f30
#
_cell.length_a   1.000
_cell.length_b   1.000
_cell.length_c   1.000
_cell.angle_alpha   90.00
_cell.angle_beta   90.00
_cell.angle_gamma   90.00
#
_symmetry.space_group_name_H-M   'P 1'
#
loop_
_entity.id
_entity.type
_entity.pdbx_description
1 polymer ?
#
loop_
_entity_poly.entity_id
_entity_poly.type
_entity_poly.pdbx_seq_one_letter_code
_entity_poly.pdbx_strand_id
1 'polypeptide(L)'
;MKRQTLREHRLQRPRDFTGDQIQSFSAVFIRHGLPCALLGLLFLTDDSIWPLLKSATAAASENNTLYSISAGLIFLCLITHAVIGKYRLDLGRVGWIAYLGCLSLWEEWVFRIGIPHYLGALGVGVLLPIIISNTVFGILHYFTLRWRWRWCLMAGIGGMFFSHNFTNHHDLLLIAGIHWVMTYLNTPRPPNGDRDIVLESSPKPLG
;
A
#
# COMPACT_ATOMS: atom_id res chain seq x y z
N MET A 1 -19.79 -18.27 -26.70
CA MET A 1 -18.71 -17.30 -26.40
C MET A 1 -19.01 -16.66 -25.06
N LYS A 2 -18.45 -17.15 -23.95
CA LYS A 2 -18.56 -16.52 -22.63
C LYS A 2 -17.65 -15.29 -22.64
N ARG A 3 -18.23 -14.10 -22.53
CA ARG A 3 -17.50 -12.87 -22.22
C ARG A 3 -16.77 -13.11 -20.89
N GLN A 4 -15.47 -13.33 -20.94
CA GLN A 4 -14.61 -13.15 -19.79
C GLN A 4 -14.70 -11.68 -19.42
N THR A 5 -15.51 -11.38 -18.40
CA THR A 5 -15.38 -10.12 -17.67
C THR A 5 -14.05 -10.17 -16.95
N LEU A 6 -12.98 -9.81 -17.67
CA LEU A 6 -11.72 -9.45 -17.06
C LEU A 6 -12.02 -8.30 -16.10
N ARG A 7 -12.23 -8.62 -14.82
CA ARG A 7 -12.16 -7.62 -13.76
C ARG A 7 -10.76 -7.04 -13.86
N GLU A 8 -10.70 -5.85 -14.43
CA GLU A 8 -9.45 -5.13 -14.63
C GLU A 8 -8.78 -4.92 -13.27
N HIS A 9 -7.82 -5.78 -12.97
CA HIS A 9 -6.99 -5.61 -11.79
C HIS A 9 -6.30 -4.23 -11.86
N ARG A 10 -6.31 -3.47 -10.77
CA ARG A 10 -5.67 -2.15 -10.71
C ARG A 10 -4.18 -2.20 -11.03
N LEU A 11 -3.54 -3.34 -10.80
CA LEU A 11 -2.13 -3.59 -11.10
C LEU A 11 -1.83 -3.76 -12.60
N GLN A 12 -2.83 -3.68 -13.49
CA GLN A 12 -2.66 -3.87 -14.92
C GLN A 12 -3.09 -2.63 -15.68
N ARG A 13 -2.19 -2.08 -16.49
CA ARG A 13 -2.56 -1.10 -17.53
C ARG A 13 -3.06 -1.84 -18.76
N PRO A 14 -4.13 -1.34 -19.41
CA PRO A 14 -4.46 -1.81 -20.74
C PRO A 14 -3.38 -1.37 -21.73
N ARG A 15 -3.14 -2.14 -22.72
CA ARG A 15 -2.46 -2.08 -24.01
C ARG A 15 -1.32 -1.07 -24.29
N ASP A 16 -1.25 0.06 -23.60
CA ASP A 16 -0.27 1.13 -23.88
C ASP A 16 1.11 0.88 -23.26
N PHE A 17 1.22 -0.15 -22.44
CA PHE A 17 2.46 -0.59 -21.82
C PHE A 17 2.82 -1.96 -22.38
N THR A 18 3.53 -1.95 -23.49
CA THR A 18 4.07 -3.17 -24.09
C THR A 18 5.01 -3.87 -23.11
N GLY A 19 4.61 -5.06 -22.71
CA GLY A 19 5.52 -6.10 -22.32
C GLY A 19 5.51 -6.56 -20.88
N ASP A 20 5.44 -5.73 -19.84
CA ASP A 20 5.58 -6.27 -18.49
C ASP A 20 4.35 -5.98 -17.62
N GLN A 21 3.37 -6.83 -17.72
CA GLN A 21 2.32 -6.92 -16.72
C GLN A 21 2.98 -7.30 -15.39
N ILE A 22 2.62 -6.60 -14.29
CA ILE A 22 3.05 -7.04 -12.98
C ILE A 22 2.29 -8.32 -12.64
N GLN A 23 2.91 -9.45 -12.95
CA GLN A 23 2.29 -10.77 -12.81
C GLN A 23 2.78 -11.53 -11.59
N SER A 24 3.73 -10.99 -10.83
CA SER A 24 4.30 -11.69 -9.69
C SER A 24 4.46 -10.80 -8.46
N PHE A 25 4.32 -11.38 -7.29
CA PHE A 25 4.60 -10.72 -6.02
C PHE A 25 6.01 -10.13 -5.98
N SER A 26 7.00 -10.88 -6.47
CA SER A 26 8.39 -10.41 -6.52
C SER A 26 8.56 -9.15 -7.37
N ALA A 27 7.82 -9.03 -8.48
CA ALA A 27 7.86 -7.82 -9.31
C ALA A 27 7.25 -6.62 -8.59
N VAL A 28 6.15 -6.78 -7.84
CA VAL A 28 5.57 -5.71 -6.99
C VAL A 28 6.57 -5.32 -5.90
N PHE A 29 7.13 -6.31 -5.21
CA PHE A 29 8.10 -6.07 -4.15
C PHE A 29 9.32 -5.30 -4.65
N ILE A 30 9.99 -5.77 -5.71
CA ILE A 30 11.21 -5.15 -6.24
C ILE A 30 10.95 -3.75 -6.79
N ARG A 31 9.83 -3.53 -7.46
CA ARG A 31 9.55 -2.26 -8.15
C ARG A 31 8.96 -1.20 -7.26
N HIS A 32 8.29 -1.57 -6.18
CA HIS A 32 7.56 -0.64 -5.32
C HIS A 32 7.93 -0.78 -3.85
N GLY A 33 7.79 -1.94 -3.26
CA GLY A 33 8.02 -2.15 -1.83
C GLY A 33 9.48 -1.94 -1.44
N LEU A 34 10.43 -2.55 -2.16
CA LEU A 34 11.84 -2.44 -1.86
C LEU A 34 12.37 -1.00 -1.99
N PRO A 35 12.11 -0.24 -3.08
CA PRO A 35 12.54 1.15 -3.15
C PRO A 35 11.95 2.02 -2.05
N CYS A 36 10.68 1.82 -1.69
CA CYS A 36 10.05 2.55 -0.59
C CYS A 36 10.71 2.22 0.76
N ALA A 37 10.95 0.94 1.04
CA ALA A 37 11.64 0.52 2.25
C ALA A 37 13.08 1.05 2.33
N LEU A 38 13.84 0.98 1.24
CA LEU A 38 15.20 1.50 1.18
C LEU A 38 15.25 3.02 1.40
N LEU A 39 14.32 3.77 0.80
CA LEU A 39 14.21 5.21 1.04
C LEU A 39 13.84 5.51 2.50
N GLY A 40 12.92 4.74 3.07
CA GLY A 40 12.55 4.88 4.47
C GLY A 40 13.71 4.56 5.43
N LEU A 41 14.51 3.53 5.12
CA LEU A 41 15.72 3.20 5.88
C LEU A 41 16.78 4.30 5.74
N LEU A 42 16.94 4.87 4.55
CA LEU A 42 17.85 5.99 4.34
C LEU A 42 17.48 7.19 5.22
N PHE A 43 16.18 7.51 5.35
CA PHE A 43 15.75 8.58 6.23
C PHE A 43 16.11 8.31 7.71
N LEU A 44 16.13 7.05 8.15
CA LEU A 44 16.49 6.70 9.53
C LEU A 44 17.99 6.90 9.84
N THR A 45 18.83 7.16 8.84
CA THR A 45 20.24 7.51 9.06
C THR A 45 20.46 8.98 9.45
N ASP A 46 19.42 9.81 9.38
CA ASP A 46 19.45 11.23 9.74
C ASP A 46 18.91 11.44 11.16
N ASP A 47 19.75 11.92 12.05
CA ASP A 47 19.39 12.17 13.44
C ASP A 47 18.25 13.20 13.60
N SER A 48 18.07 14.11 12.65
CA SER A 48 17.04 15.13 12.68
C SER A 48 15.61 14.56 12.57
N ILE A 49 15.49 13.31 12.06
CA ILE A 49 14.20 12.68 11.83
C ILE A 49 13.67 11.91 13.06
N TRP A 50 14.56 11.51 13.97
CA TRP A 50 14.19 10.71 15.15
C TRP A 50 13.17 11.38 16.08
N PRO A 51 13.28 12.69 16.38
CA PRO A 51 12.25 13.38 17.17
C PRO A 51 10.87 13.32 16.53
N LEU A 52 10.79 13.43 15.20
CA LEU A 52 9.55 13.35 14.44
C LEU A 52 8.95 11.95 14.49
N LEU A 53 9.78 10.93 14.29
CA LEU A 53 9.34 9.54 14.38
C LEU A 53 8.85 9.20 15.77
N LYS A 54 9.57 9.62 16.81
CA LYS A 54 9.18 9.43 18.21
C LYS A 54 7.83 10.11 18.50
N SER A 55 7.64 11.34 18.04
CA SER A 55 6.37 12.05 18.17
C SER A 55 5.24 11.33 17.43
N ALA A 56 5.50 10.90 16.18
CA ALA A 56 4.51 10.21 15.34
C ALA A 56 4.12 8.80 15.81
N THR A 57 4.89 8.22 16.74
CA THR A 57 4.61 6.91 17.34
C THR A 57 4.30 6.98 18.84
N ALA A 58 4.23 8.17 19.41
CA ALA A 58 4.03 8.38 20.85
C ALA A 58 2.72 7.74 21.33
N ALA A 59 1.61 7.99 20.64
CA ALA A 59 0.30 7.41 20.98
C ALA A 59 0.32 5.87 21.04
N ALA A 60 1.05 5.24 20.13
CA ALA A 60 1.20 3.79 20.11
C ALA A 60 2.12 3.28 21.22
N SER A 61 3.17 4.03 21.58
CA SER A 61 4.06 3.64 22.68
C SER A 61 3.37 3.78 24.05
N GLU A 62 2.50 4.76 24.21
CA GLU A 62 1.71 4.95 25.43
C GLU A 62 0.56 3.93 25.54
N ASN A 63 0.01 3.47 24.42
CA ASN A 63 -1.14 2.57 24.35
C ASN A 63 -0.83 1.30 23.54
N ASN A 64 0.35 0.70 23.75
CA ASN A 64 0.84 -0.41 22.94
C ASN A 64 -0.12 -1.60 22.85
N THR A 65 -0.81 -1.91 23.95
CA THR A 65 -1.82 -2.98 24.00
C THR A 65 -2.99 -2.68 23.07
N LEU A 66 -3.51 -1.44 23.09
CA LEU A 66 -4.61 -1.01 22.21
C LEU A 66 -4.21 -1.12 20.73
N TYR A 67 -3.02 -0.64 20.37
CA TYR A 67 -2.53 -0.70 18.99
C TYR A 67 -2.28 -2.14 18.53
N SER A 68 -1.72 -2.98 19.40
CA SER A 68 -1.51 -4.42 19.10
C SER A 68 -2.84 -5.14 18.87
N ILE A 69 -3.84 -4.90 19.74
CA ILE A 69 -5.19 -5.46 19.58
C ILE A 69 -5.82 -4.95 18.28
N SER A 70 -5.74 -3.64 18.01
CA SER A 70 -6.31 -3.04 16.80
C SER A 70 -5.67 -3.62 15.53
N ALA A 71 -4.35 -3.76 15.49
CA ALA A 71 -3.66 -4.39 14.36
C ALA A 71 -4.08 -5.85 14.17
N GLY A 72 -4.21 -6.60 15.26
CA GLY A 72 -4.72 -7.98 15.25
C GLY A 72 -6.15 -8.07 14.74
N LEU A 73 -7.03 -7.16 15.18
CA LEU A 73 -8.42 -7.09 14.70
C LEU A 73 -8.50 -6.71 13.23
N ILE A 74 -7.72 -5.74 12.77
CA ILE A 74 -7.63 -5.39 11.34
C ILE A 74 -7.22 -6.64 10.55
N PHE A 75 -6.14 -7.29 10.94
CA PHE A 75 -5.66 -8.49 10.26
C PHE A 75 -6.72 -9.60 10.21
N LEU A 76 -7.39 -9.86 11.33
CA LEU A 76 -8.49 -10.83 11.40
C LEU A 76 -9.66 -10.45 10.50
N CYS A 77 -10.05 -9.17 10.47
CA CYS A 77 -11.10 -8.68 9.57
C CYS A 77 -10.73 -8.88 8.09
N LEU A 78 -9.48 -8.64 7.72
CA LEU A 78 -9.01 -8.83 6.34
C LEU A 78 -8.99 -10.31 5.95
N ILE A 79 -8.58 -11.20 6.86
CA ILE A 79 -8.69 -12.66 6.68
C ILE A 79 -10.15 -13.09 6.54
N THR A 80 -11.02 -12.60 7.41
CA THR A 80 -12.46 -12.91 7.39
C THR A 80 -13.08 -12.44 6.06
N HIS A 81 -12.74 -11.23 5.60
CA HIS A 81 -13.17 -10.75 4.29
C HIS A 81 -12.70 -11.67 3.16
N ALA A 82 -11.46 -12.18 3.23
CA ALA A 82 -10.94 -13.12 2.25
C ALA A 82 -11.75 -14.44 2.25
N VAL A 83 -12.08 -14.97 3.43
CA VAL A 83 -12.90 -16.19 3.57
C VAL A 83 -14.31 -15.99 3.03
N ILE A 84 -14.98 -14.90 3.44
CA ILE A 84 -16.33 -14.58 2.95
C ILE A 84 -16.35 -14.37 1.44
N GLY A 85 -15.30 -13.74 0.90
CA GLY A 85 -15.09 -13.54 -0.54
C GLY A 85 -14.77 -14.82 -1.30
N LYS A 86 -14.78 -16.00 -0.62
CA LYS A 86 -14.43 -17.32 -1.17
C LYS A 86 -13.02 -17.35 -1.79
N TYR A 87 -12.13 -16.54 -1.28
CA TYR A 87 -10.73 -16.60 -1.68
C TYR A 87 -10.06 -17.76 -0.95
N ARG A 88 -9.25 -18.52 -1.67
CA ARG A 88 -8.45 -19.56 -1.06
C ARG A 88 -7.48 -18.95 -0.05
N LEU A 89 -7.55 -19.41 1.21
CA LEU A 89 -6.58 -19.05 2.24
C LEU A 89 -5.39 -19.99 2.13
N ASP A 90 -4.34 -19.46 1.57
CA ASP A 90 -3.02 -20.09 1.53
C ASP A 90 -1.97 -19.15 2.13
N LEU A 91 -0.77 -19.68 2.31
CA LEU A 91 0.35 -18.93 2.86
C LEU A 91 0.68 -17.67 2.02
N GLY A 92 0.49 -17.75 0.70
CA GLY A 92 0.71 -16.62 -0.20
C GLY A 92 -0.25 -15.46 0.06
N ARG A 93 -1.52 -15.77 0.34
CA ARG A 93 -2.53 -14.75 0.66
C ARG A 93 -2.31 -14.13 2.03
N VAL A 94 -2.02 -14.94 3.04
CA VAL A 94 -1.69 -14.42 4.37
C VAL A 94 -0.45 -13.53 4.29
N GLY A 95 0.58 -13.97 3.58
CA GLY A 95 1.78 -13.18 3.31
C GLY A 95 1.47 -11.89 2.54
N TRP A 96 0.53 -11.92 1.59
CA TRP A 96 0.10 -10.73 0.85
C TRP A 96 -0.56 -9.70 1.77
N ILE A 97 -1.48 -10.14 2.64
CA ILE A 97 -2.14 -9.25 3.61
C ILE A 97 -1.10 -8.58 4.52
N ALA A 98 -0.18 -9.38 5.08
CA ALA A 98 0.89 -8.86 5.93
C ALA A 98 1.82 -7.90 5.18
N TYR A 99 2.20 -8.24 3.95
CA TYR A 99 3.03 -7.39 3.10
C TYR A 99 2.38 -6.03 2.85
N LEU A 100 1.08 -5.99 2.55
CA LEU A 100 0.37 -4.73 2.34
C LEU A 100 0.38 -3.86 3.60
N GLY A 101 0.32 -4.46 4.79
CA GLY A 101 0.46 -3.74 6.07
C GLY A 101 1.84 -3.12 6.23
N CYS A 102 2.89 -3.91 6.02
CA CYS A 102 4.26 -3.43 6.05
C CYS A 102 4.50 -2.32 5.00
N LEU A 103 3.99 -2.52 3.78
CA LEU A 103 4.11 -1.54 2.71
C LEU A 103 3.42 -0.22 3.09
N SER A 104 2.18 -0.28 3.59
CA SER A 104 1.45 0.91 4.03
C SER A 104 2.22 1.69 5.11
N LEU A 105 2.86 0.98 6.06
CA LEU A 105 3.68 1.64 7.08
C LEU A 105 4.88 2.37 6.45
N TRP A 106 5.62 1.72 5.53
CA TRP A 106 6.75 2.34 4.84
C TRP A 106 6.32 3.54 3.99
N GLU A 107 5.19 3.43 3.28
CA GLU A 107 4.67 4.53 2.47
C GLU A 107 4.26 5.72 3.33
N GLU A 108 3.54 5.49 4.44
CA GLU A 108 3.17 6.58 5.34
C GLU A 108 4.40 7.23 6.00
N TRP A 109 5.39 6.42 6.42
CA TRP A 109 6.65 6.93 6.92
C TRP A 109 7.37 7.84 5.92
N VAL A 110 7.56 7.36 4.70
CA VAL A 110 8.27 8.09 3.64
C VAL A 110 7.52 9.35 3.21
N PHE A 111 6.20 9.23 2.95
CA PHE A 111 5.43 10.30 2.32
C PHE A 111 4.76 11.26 3.29
N ARG A 112 4.61 10.94 4.58
CA ARG A 112 4.04 11.85 5.59
C ARG A 112 5.09 12.50 6.47
N ILE A 113 6.23 11.85 6.64
CA ILE A 113 7.28 12.37 7.51
C ILE A 113 8.56 12.65 6.71
N GLY A 114 9.16 11.64 6.08
CA GLY A 114 10.47 11.77 5.45
C GLY A 114 10.53 12.86 4.39
N ILE A 115 9.81 12.71 3.29
CA ILE A 115 9.84 13.69 2.18
C ILE A 115 9.39 15.09 2.65
N PRO A 116 8.27 15.26 3.38
CA PRO A 116 7.88 16.58 3.87
C PRO A 116 8.91 17.24 4.78
N HIS A 117 9.60 16.48 5.63
CA HIS A 117 10.66 16.99 6.48
C HIS A 117 11.80 17.63 5.65
N TYR A 118 12.36 16.89 4.69
CA TYR A 118 13.45 17.39 3.87
C TYR A 118 13.05 18.55 2.96
N LEU A 119 11.84 18.51 2.40
CA LEU A 119 11.33 19.63 1.60
C LEU A 119 11.06 20.87 2.49
N GLY A 120 10.56 20.67 3.71
CA GLY A 120 10.33 21.74 4.68
C GLY A 120 11.61 22.47 5.10
N ALA A 121 12.74 21.73 5.19
CA ALA A 121 14.05 22.29 5.47
C ALA A 121 14.54 23.31 4.41
N LEU A 122 13.94 23.30 3.21
CA LEU A 122 14.19 24.30 2.16
C LEU A 122 13.47 25.64 2.42
N GLY A 123 12.74 25.79 3.52
CA GLY A 123 12.06 27.05 3.87
C GLY A 123 10.79 27.36 3.08
N VAL A 124 10.19 26.39 2.41
CA VAL A 124 9.04 26.57 1.48
C VAL A 124 7.66 26.42 2.16
N GLY A 125 7.53 26.71 3.42
CA GLY A 125 6.28 26.59 4.14
C GLY A 125 5.74 25.14 4.22
N VAL A 126 4.67 24.91 5.00
CA VAL A 126 4.19 23.54 5.31
C VAL A 126 3.40 22.90 4.18
N LEU A 127 2.63 23.68 3.44
CA LEU A 127 1.68 23.14 2.44
C LEU A 127 2.37 22.57 1.20
N LEU A 128 3.39 23.24 0.70
CA LEU A 128 4.09 22.85 -0.53
C LEU A 128 4.79 21.49 -0.41
N PRO A 129 5.53 21.17 0.67
CA PRO A 129 6.06 19.84 0.92
C PRO A 129 5.00 18.73 0.88
N ILE A 130 3.83 18.97 1.48
CA ILE A 130 2.70 18.03 1.48
C ILE A 130 2.19 17.79 0.05
N ILE A 131 1.98 18.87 -0.72
CA ILE A 131 1.51 18.76 -2.12
C ILE A 131 2.52 17.98 -2.96
N ILE A 132 3.80 18.32 -2.87
CA ILE A 132 4.86 17.65 -3.64
C ILE A 132 4.93 16.18 -3.25
N SER A 133 5.00 15.86 -1.97
CA SER A 133 5.08 14.49 -1.48
C SER A 133 3.93 13.62 -2.00
N ASN A 134 2.70 14.12 -1.94
CA ASN A 134 1.52 13.37 -2.38
C ASN A 134 1.40 13.29 -3.91
N THR A 135 1.89 14.29 -4.62
CA THR A 135 2.00 14.24 -6.09
C THR A 135 3.00 13.18 -6.51
N VAL A 136 4.17 13.14 -5.87
CA VAL A 136 5.19 12.11 -6.11
C VAL A 136 4.64 10.73 -5.76
N PHE A 137 3.94 10.59 -4.64
CA PHE A 137 3.26 9.34 -4.24
C PHE A 137 2.31 8.83 -5.33
N GLY A 138 1.43 9.68 -5.84
CA GLY A 138 0.52 9.32 -6.94
C GLY A 138 1.27 8.94 -8.22
N ILE A 139 2.28 9.70 -8.60
CA ILE A 139 3.10 9.47 -9.81
C ILE A 139 3.87 8.15 -9.70
N LEU A 140 4.43 7.84 -8.54
CA LEU A 140 5.16 6.58 -8.33
C LEU A 140 4.29 5.36 -8.60
N HIS A 141 3.02 5.36 -8.21
CA HIS A 141 2.09 4.27 -8.52
C HIS A 141 1.94 4.03 -10.03
N TYR A 142 2.04 5.10 -10.83
CA TYR A 142 2.02 4.98 -12.28
C TYR A 142 3.22 4.19 -12.82
N PHE A 143 4.41 4.45 -12.32
CA PHE A 143 5.64 3.82 -12.82
C PHE A 143 5.91 2.47 -12.15
N THR A 144 5.69 2.35 -10.85
CA THR A 144 6.04 1.15 -10.08
C THR A 144 4.99 0.07 -10.17
N LEU A 145 3.73 0.42 -9.94
CA LEU A 145 2.59 -0.51 -9.94
C LEU A 145 1.84 -0.55 -11.28
N ARG A 146 2.18 0.33 -12.22
CA ARG A 146 1.54 0.44 -13.53
C ARG A 146 0.03 0.69 -13.46
N TRP A 147 -0.38 1.48 -12.48
CA TRP A 147 -1.78 1.86 -12.33
C TRP A 147 -2.20 2.83 -13.44
N ARG A 148 -3.48 2.81 -13.80
CA ARG A 148 -4.06 3.84 -14.67
C ARG A 148 -3.95 5.21 -14.01
N TRP A 149 -3.71 6.26 -14.79
CA TRP A 149 -3.50 7.62 -14.30
C TRP A 149 -4.59 8.11 -13.32
N ARG A 150 -5.87 7.77 -13.58
CA ARG A 150 -6.99 8.12 -12.68
C ARG A 150 -6.85 7.52 -11.27
N TRP A 151 -6.32 6.31 -11.17
CA TRP A 151 -6.05 5.68 -9.87
C TRP A 151 -4.82 6.25 -9.19
N CYS A 152 -3.84 6.68 -9.97
CA CYS A 152 -2.68 7.42 -9.47
C CYS A 152 -3.11 8.79 -8.92
N LEU A 153 -4.02 9.48 -9.61
CA LEU A 153 -4.63 10.72 -9.11
C LEU A 153 -5.39 10.48 -7.81
N MET A 154 -6.21 9.43 -7.75
CA MET A 154 -6.94 9.07 -6.52
C MET A 154 -5.99 8.70 -5.37
N ALA A 155 -4.86 8.04 -5.65
CA ALA A 155 -3.82 7.79 -4.65
C ALA A 155 -3.22 9.09 -4.12
N GLY A 156 -2.91 10.04 -4.99
CA GLY A 156 -2.42 11.37 -4.60
C GLY A 156 -3.42 12.14 -3.74
N ILE A 157 -4.71 12.16 -4.12
CA ILE A 157 -5.80 12.79 -3.35
C ILE A 157 -5.97 12.09 -1.99
N GLY A 158 -6.00 10.75 -1.97
CA GLY A 158 -6.05 9.97 -0.74
C GLY A 158 -4.84 10.24 0.16
N GLY A 159 -3.67 10.40 -0.46
CA GLY A 159 -2.46 10.83 0.23
C GLY A 159 -2.58 12.20 0.89
N MET A 160 -3.21 13.19 0.23
CA MET A 160 -3.50 14.50 0.82
C MET A 160 -4.40 14.36 2.05
N PHE A 161 -5.44 13.52 1.98
CA PHE A 161 -6.30 13.21 3.11
C PHE A 161 -5.51 12.61 4.28
N PHE A 162 -4.62 11.66 4.03
CA PHE A 162 -3.76 11.08 5.06
C PHE A 162 -2.78 12.11 5.64
N SER A 163 -2.18 12.97 4.81
CA SER A 163 -1.32 14.06 5.29
C SER A 163 -2.08 15.03 6.19
N HIS A 164 -3.32 15.39 5.82
CA HIS A 164 -4.16 16.25 6.66
C HIS A 164 -4.46 15.60 8.03
N ASN A 165 -4.84 14.32 8.03
CA ASN A 165 -5.08 13.59 9.28
C ASN A 165 -3.80 13.46 10.11
N PHE A 166 -2.66 13.17 9.48
CA PHE A 166 -1.37 13.11 10.17
C PHE A 166 -1.01 14.44 10.82
N THR A 167 -1.19 15.56 10.12
CA THR A 167 -0.92 16.89 10.67
C THR A 167 -1.77 17.21 11.91
N ASN A 168 -3.00 16.69 11.96
CA ASN A 168 -3.92 16.94 13.08
C ASN A 168 -3.70 16.01 14.27
N HIS A 169 -3.29 14.77 14.04
CA HIS A 169 -3.25 13.72 15.07
C HIS A 169 -1.83 13.25 15.40
N HIS A 170 -0.87 13.49 14.53
CA HIS A 170 0.53 13.04 14.67
C HIS A 170 0.67 11.54 14.98
N ASP A 171 -0.23 10.71 14.40
CA ASP A 171 -0.29 9.28 14.66
C ASP A 171 -0.05 8.49 13.37
N LEU A 172 1.20 8.06 13.19
CA LEU A 172 1.64 7.32 12.01
C LEU A 172 0.98 5.93 11.92
N LEU A 173 0.82 5.24 13.06
CA LEU A 173 0.31 3.88 13.05
C LEU A 173 -1.18 3.83 12.78
N LEU A 174 -1.94 4.82 13.26
CA LEU A 174 -3.34 4.96 12.90
C LEU A 174 -3.51 5.15 11.39
N ILE A 175 -2.75 6.09 10.80
CA ILE A 175 -2.81 6.36 9.36
C ILE A 175 -2.39 5.13 8.56
N ALA A 176 -1.29 4.48 8.94
CA ALA A 176 -0.83 3.25 8.28
C ALA A 176 -1.87 2.11 8.38
N GLY A 177 -2.56 1.97 9.51
CA GLY A 177 -3.64 0.99 9.68
C GLY A 177 -4.82 1.24 8.75
N ILE A 178 -5.27 2.50 8.64
CA ILE A 178 -6.33 2.89 7.69
C ILE A 178 -5.87 2.64 6.24
N HIS A 179 -4.63 3.04 5.92
CA HIS A 179 -4.05 2.81 4.59
C HIS A 179 -3.99 1.32 4.26
N TRP A 180 -3.57 0.48 5.19
CA TRP A 180 -3.53 -0.98 5.03
C TRP A 180 -4.89 -1.55 4.62
N VAL A 181 -5.96 -1.18 5.36
CA VAL A 181 -7.32 -1.62 5.01
C VAL A 181 -7.70 -1.15 3.61
N MET A 182 -7.48 0.12 3.28
CA MET A 182 -7.83 0.67 1.98
C MET A 182 -7.04 0.00 0.84
N THR A 183 -5.74 -0.24 1.04
CA THR A 183 -4.89 -0.91 0.05
C THR A 183 -5.35 -2.34 -0.18
N TYR A 184 -5.65 -3.08 0.90
CA TYR A 184 -6.17 -4.44 0.78
C TYR A 184 -7.53 -4.49 0.06
N LEU A 185 -8.48 -3.63 0.43
CA LEU A 185 -9.80 -3.59 -0.23
C LEU A 185 -9.70 -3.27 -1.73
N ASN A 186 -8.68 -2.52 -2.11
CA ASN A 186 -8.39 -2.21 -3.51
C ASN A 186 -7.65 -3.35 -4.25
N THR A 187 -6.85 -4.13 -3.54
CA THR A 187 -6.02 -5.21 -4.10
C THR A 187 -6.08 -6.47 -3.24
N PRO A 188 -7.29 -7.08 -3.07
CA PRO A 188 -7.47 -8.20 -2.14
C PRO A 188 -6.81 -9.49 -2.61
N ARG A 189 -6.35 -9.55 -3.87
CA ARG A 189 -5.70 -10.72 -4.46
C ARG A 189 -4.23 -10.45 -4.70
N PRO A 190 -3.35 -11.39 -4.31
CA PRO A 190 -1.94 -11.30 -4.68
C PRO A 190 -1.80 -11.42 -6.22
N PRO A 191 -0.76 -10.81 -6.80
CA PRO A 191 -0.40 -11.07 -8.19
C PRO A 191 -0.21 -12.59 -8.40
N ASN A 192 -0.72 -13.15 -9.47
CA ASN A 192 -0.79 -14.59 -9.81
C ASN A 192 -1.89 -15.42 -9.11
N GLY A 193 -2.69 -14.86 -8.20
CA GLY A 193 -3.76 -15.60 -7.51
C GLY A 193 -4.92 -16.08 -8.39
N ASP A 194 -4.97 -15.68 -9.67
CA ASP A 194 -6.06 -16.06 -10.57
C ASP A 194 -5.73 -17.28 -11.46
N ARG A 195 -4.47 -17.76 -11.50
CA ARG A 195 -4.12 -18.92 -12.34
C ARG A 195 -4.76 -20.22 -11.85
N ASP A 196 -4.95 -20.33 -10.54
CA ASP A 196 -5.48 -21.54 -9.92
C ASP A 196 -6.99 -21.72 -10.17
N ILE A 197 -7.73 -20.64 -10.39
CA ILE A 197 -9.18 -20.67 -10.63
C ILE A 197 -9.50 -21.15 -12.04
N VAL A 198 -8.64 -20.89 -13.01
CA VAL A 198 -8.85 -21.28 -14.42
C VAL A 198 -8.61 -22.78 -14.61
N LEU A 199 -7.72 -23.38 -13.82
CA LEU A 199 -7.40 -24.82 -13.91
C LEU A 199 -8.51 -25.70 -13.30
N GLU A 200 -9.24 -25.20 -12.30
CA GLU A 200 -10.36 -25.93 -11.68
C GLU A 200 -11.66 -25.91 -12.51
N SER A 201 -11.79 -24.97 -13.44
CA SER A 201 -12.98 -24.83 -14.30
C SER A 201 -12.87 -25.55 -15.65
N SER A 202 -11.75 -26.20 -15.96
CA SER A 202 -11.65 -27.07 -17.15
C SER A 202 -12.52 -28.31 -16.92
N PRO A 203 -13.55 -28.54 -17.74
CA PRO A 203 -14.33 -29.78 -17.63
C PRO A 203 -13.36 -30.95 -17.87
N LYS A 204 -13.34 -31.92 -16.94
CA LYS A 204 -12.64 -33.19 -17.17
C LYS A 204 -13.11 -33.74 -18.49
N PRO A 205 -12.21 -34.17 -19.41
CA PRO A 205 -12.63 -34.84 -20.60
C PRO A 205 -13.43 -36.11 -20.19
N LEU A 206 -14.67 -36.15 -20.67
CA LEU A 206 -15.49 -37.36 -20.54
C LEU A 206 -14.77 -38.47 -21.32
N GLY A 207 -14.19 -39.42 -20.58
CA GLY A 207 -13.64 -40.66 -21.13
C GLY A 207 -14.75 -41.62 -21.58
#